data_5f8773e6a854f5604b5f15028b71783c
#
_entry.id   5f8773e6a854f5604b5f15028b71783c
#
_cell.length_a   1.000
_cell.length_b   1.000
_cell.length_c   1.000
_cell.angle_alpha   90.00
_cell.angle_beta   90.00
_cell.angle_gamma   90.00
#
_symmetry.space_group_name_H-M   'P 1'
#
loop_
_entity.id
_entity.type
_entity.pdbx_description
1 polymer ?
#
loop_
_entity_poly.entity_id
_entity_poly.type
_entity_poly.pdbx_seq_one_letter_code
_entity_poly.pdbx_strand_id
1 'polypeptide(L)'
;MPMQIGLDELLSMLLARVDGLAMDSENQKSRFNIMFRILYRKGLFSEADVLDAVREEHRILKELGMLEKMPEEEAIRSAADALMLWIKGDTAAIRKSLEEYDKRLQEAMSKQQKPKIDVASAAVLNQLDRMGGGAQGGKKPIL
;
A
#
# COMPACT_ATOMS: atom_id res chain seq x y z
N MET A 1 32.32 17.02 -18.10
CA MET A 1 31.80 15.68 -18.34
C MET A 1 30.47 15.49 -17.72
N PRO A 2 29.51 14.92 -18.42
CA PRO A 2 28.27 14.61 -17.82
C PRO A 2 28.46 13.55 -16.73
N MET A 3 27.85 13.76 -15.59
CA MET A 3 27.88 12.77 -14.53
C MET A 3 27.03 11.59 -14.94
N GLN A 4 27.61 10.43 -14.97
CA GLN A 4 26.87 9.21 -15.20
C GLN A 4 26.53 8.58 -13.85
N ILE A 5 25.24 8.43 -13.61
CA ILE A 5 24.75 7.78 -12.42
C ILE A 5 24.45 6.33 -12.79
N GLY A 6 25.06 5.39 -12.06
CA GLY A 6 24.78 3.99 -12.26
C GLY A 6 23.35 3.64 -11.84
N LEU A 7 22.84 2.55 -12.39
CA LEU A 7 21.50 2.06 -12.05
C LEU A 7 21.38 1.78 -10.55
N ASP A 8 22.40 1.19 -9.95
CA ASP A 8 22.43 0.89 -8.53
C ASP A 8 22.37 2.16 -7.68
N GLU A 9 23.08 3.19 -8.08
CA GLU A 9 23.06 4.48 -7.39
C GLU A 9 21.68 5.13 -7.51
N LEU A 10 21.08 5.08 -8.70
CA LEU A 10 19.76 5.63 -8.92
C LEU A 10 18.71 4.91 -8.07
N LEU A 11 18.76 3.58 -8.03
CA LEU A 11 17.85 2.79 -7.19
C LEU A 11 18.02 3.11 -5.71
N SER A 12 19.27 3.24 -5.25
CA SER A 12 19.55 3.59 -3.86
C SER A 12 19.00 4.97 -3.51
N MET A 13 19.14 5.93 -4.40
CA MET A 13 18.59 7.27 -4.21
C MET A 13 17.08 7.26 -4.17
N LEU A 14 16.43 6.49 -5.05
CA LEU A 14 14.97 6.38 -5.09
C LEU A 14 14.45 5.69 -3.83
N LEU A 15 15.09 4.62 -3.37
CA LEU A 15 14.71 3.92 -2.15
C LEU A 15 14.82 4.84 -0.92
N ALA A 16 15.92 5.59 -0.82
CA ALA A 16 16.08 6.55 0.26
C ALA A 16 14.99 7.62 0.24
N ARG A 17 14.61 8.07 -0.94
CA ARG A 17 13.56 9.07 -1.07
C ARG A 17 12.19 8.50 -0.70
N VAL A 18 11.90 7.27 -1.10
CA VAL A 18 10.66 6.59 -0.71
C VAL A 18 10.60 6.42 0.80
N ASP A 19 11.68 5.99 1.42
CA ASP A 19 11.75 5.84 2.87
C ASP A 19 11.55 7.18 3.58
N GLY A 20 12.15 8.25 3.09
CA GLY A 20 11.97 9.59 3.61
C GLY A 20 10.51 10.06 3.51
N LEU A 21 9.88 9.81 2.38
CA LEU A 21 8.46 10.15 2.19
C LEU A 21 7.56 9.34 3.12
N ALA A 22 7.87 8.06 3.32
CA ALA A 22 7.12 7.21 4.24
C ALA A 22 7.22 7.73 5.68
N MET A 23 8.41 8.11 6.12
CA MET A 23 8.61 8.69 7.44
C MET A 23 7.86 10.02 7.60
N ASP A 24 7.92 10.88 6.60
CA ASP A 24 7.20 12.15 6.62
C ASP A 24 5.68 11.92 6.70
N SER A 25 5.18 10.96 5.94
CA SER A 25 3.77 10.59 5.99
C SER A 25 3.35 10.11 7.37
N GLU A 26 4.14 9.26 8.01
CA GLU A 26 3.87 8.77 9.35
C GLU A 26 3.91 9.90 10.39
N ASN A 27 4.88 10.81 10.26
CA ASN A 27 4.98 11.97 11.15
C ASN A 27 3.76 12.88 11.01
N GLN A 28 3.29 13.11 9.80
CA GLN A 28 2.09 13.90 9.56
C GLN A 28 0.86 13.25 10.16
N LYS A 29 0.71 11.94 10.00
CA LYS A 29 -0.40 11.19 10.60
C LYS A 29 -0.38 11.31 12.12
N SER A 30 0.78 11.18 12.74
CA SER A 30 0.93 11.31 14.20
C SER A 30 0.51 12.70 14.67
N ARG A 31 0.97 13.74 14.01
CA ARG A 31 0.59 15.12 14.34
C ARG A 31 -0.91 15.34 14.21
N PHE A 32 -1.50 14.83 13.14
CA PHE A 32 -2.92 14.88 12.90
C PHE A 32 -3.69 14.21 14.03
N ASN A 33 -3.30 13.00 14.36
CA ASN A 33 -3.96 12.22 15.41
C ASN A 33 -3.86 12.93 16.77
N ILE A 34 -2.72 13.51 17.09
CA ILE A 34 -2.54 14.24 18.33
C ILE A 34 -3.50 15.44 18.42
N MET A 35 -3.54 16.24 17.37
CA MET A 35 -4.39 17.43 17.35
C MET A 35 -5.87 17.07 17.38
N PHE A 36 -6.30 16.12 16.58
CA PHE A 36 -7.71 15.71 16.55
C PHE A 36 -8.13 15.00 17.82
N ARG A 37 -7.22 14.26 18.45
CA ARG A 37 -7.52 13.63 19.73
C ARG A 37 -7.79 14.67 20.81
N ILE A 38 -7.03 15.76 20.82
CA ILE A 38 -7.26 16.88 21.75
C ILE A 38 -8.64 17.48 21.50
N LEU A 39 -8.96 17.77 20.24
CA LEU A 39 -10.24 18.38 19.87
C LEU A 39 -11.42 17.44 20.20
N TYR A 40 -11.27 16.17 19.94
CA TYR A 40 -12.30 15.18 20.24
C TYR A 40 -12.54 15.06 21.73
N ARG A 41 -11.48 15.01 22.54
CA ARG A 41 -11.60 14.92 24.00
C ARG A 41 -12.23 16.17 24.61
N LYS A 42 -12.06 17.30 23.95
CA LYS A 42 -12.73 18.53 24.38
C LYS A 42 -14.16 18.65 23.90
N GLY A 43 -14.64 17.68 23.16
CA GLY A 43 -16.01 17.66 22.67
C GLY A 43 -16.30 18.62 21.54
N LEU A 44 -15.26 19.04 20.80
CA LEU A 44 -15.44 19.99 19.69
C LEU A 44 -16.00 19.35 18.43
N PHE A 45 -15.94 18.04 18.32
CA PHE A 45 -16.60 17.31 17.26
C PHE A 45 -16.98 15.89 17.74
N SER A 46 -17.91 15.27 17.04
CA SER A 46 -18.42 13.94 17.32
C SER A 46 -18.06 12.96 16.19
N GLU A 47 -18.32 11.68 16.42
CA GLU A 47 -18.16 10.66 15.38
C GLU A 47 -19.08 10.93 14.18
N ALA A 48 -20.28 11.43 14.44
CA ALA A 48 -21.22 11.80 13.38
C ALA A 48 -20.67 12.92 12.51
N ASP A 49 -19.98 13.90 13.11
CA ASP A 49 -19.33 14.97 12.38
C ASP A 49 -18.27 14.45 11.43
N VAL A 50 -17.48 13.46 11.88
CA VAL A 50 -16.44 12.84 11.05
C VAL A 50 -17.08 12.07 9.89
N LEU A 51 -18.12 11.33 10.13
CA LEU A 51 -18.85 10.60 9.08
C LEU A 51 -19.40 11.56 8.03
N ASP A 52 -20.01 12.65 8.44
CA ASP A 52 -20.52 13.65 7.53
C ASP A 52 -19.41 14.34 6.74
N ALA A 53 -18.28 14.60 7.37
CA ALA A 53 -17.14 15.20 6.73
C ALA A 53 -16.52 14.27 5.67
N VAL A 54 -16.44 12.97 5.94
CA VAL A 54 -15.96 11.98 4.97
C VAL A 54 -16.89 11.93 3.76
N ARG A 55 -18.17 11.93 4.00
CA ARG A 55 -19.18 11.94 2.93
C ARG A 55 -19.04 13.21 2.07
N GLU A 56 -18.90 14.34 2.71
CA GLU A 56 -18.72 15.63 2.04
C GLU A 56 -17.45 15.67 1.20
N GLU A 57 -16.35 15.14 1.71
CA GLU A 57 -15.09 15.06 0.97
C GLU A 57 -15.26 14.25 -0.32
N HIS A 58 -15.92 13.12 -0.25
CA HIS A 58 -16.18 12.30 -1.44
C HIS A 58 -17.10 13.02 -2.43
N ARG A 59 -18.08 13.78 -1.94
CA ARG A 59 -18.93 14.59 -2.79
C ARG A 59 -18.11 15.65 -3.54
N ILE A 60 -17.23 16.34 -2.84
CA ILE A 60 -16.34 17.34 -3.42
C ILE A 60 -15.45 16.74 -4.50
N LEU A 61 -14.83 15.61 -4.20
CA LEU A 61 -13.96 14.91 -5.14
C LEU A 61 -14.72 14.47 -6.40
N LYS A 62 -15.97 14.07 -6.25
CA LYS A 62 -16.81 13.72 -7.40
C LYS A 62 -17.13 14.93 -8.25
N GLU A 63 -17.49 16.04 -7.63
CA GLU A 63 -17.77 17.28 -8.36
C GLU A 63 -16.55 17.81 -9.12
N LEU A 64 -15.36 17.62 -8.56
CA LEU A 64 -14.10 18.00 -9.19
C LEU A 64 -13.66 17.02 -10.29
N GLY A 65 -14.40 15.95 -10.51
CA GLY A 65 -14.04 14.95 -11.50
C GLY A 65 -12.92 14.00 -11.09
N MET A 66 -12.53 14.02 -9.82
CA MET A 66 -11.50 13.13 -9.28
C MET A 66 -12.05 11.76 -8.93
N LEU A 67 -13.35 11.63 -8.76
CA LEU A 67 -14.06 10.38 -8.57
C LEU A 67 -15.15 10.25 -9.62
N GLU A 68 -15.25 9.09 -10.23
CA GLU A 68 -16.31 8.81 -11.20
C GLU A 68 -17.65 8.56 -10.53
N LYS A 69 -17.62 7.90 -9.40
CA LYS A 69 -18.81 7.44 -8.69
C LYS A 69 -18.64 7.61 -7.19
N MET A 70 -19.71 7.98 -6.52
CA MET A 70 -19.73 8.00 -5.06
C MET A 70 -19.55 6.59 -4.50
N PRO A 71 -18.68 6.41 -3.49
CA PRO A 71 -18.56 5.12 -2.82
C PRO A 71 -19.84 4.77 -2.08
N GLU A 72 -20.02 3.49 -1.83
CA GLU A 72 -21.16 3.01 -1.06
C GLU A 72 -21.10 3.53 0.37
N GLU A 73 -22.26 3.64 1.00
CA GLU A 73 -22.36 4.16 2.37
C GLU A 73 -21.52 3.35 3.35
N GLU A 74 -21.42 2.05 3.14
CA GLU A 74 -20.58 1.19 3.97
C GLU A 74 -19.09 1.56 3.87
N ALA A 75 -18.61 1.86 2.68
CA ALA A 75 -17.23 2.29 2.48
C ALA A 75 -16.96 3.65 3.15
N ILE A 76 -17.92 4.55 3.10
CA ILE A 76 -17.83 5.86 3.76
C ILE A 76 -17.76 5.68 5.28
N ARG A 77 -18.62 4.82 5.84
CA ARG A 77 -18.61 4.51 7.27
C ARG A 77 -17.30 3.86 7.70
N SER A 78 -16.80 2.94 6.90
CA SER A 78 -15.54 2.26 7.18
C SER A 78 -14.37 3.25 7.21
N ALA A 79 -14.34 4.20 6.29
CA ALA A 79 -13.32 5.24 6.27
C ALA A 79 -13.42 6.15 7.52
N ALA A 80 -14.62 6.53 7.91
CA ALA A 80 -14.83 7.33 9.10
C ALA A 80 -14.42 6.58 10.37
N ASP A 81 -14.77 5.31 10.46
CA ASP A 81 -14.39 4.47 11.60
C ASP A 81 -12.89 4.31 11.72
N ALA A 82 -12.19 4.17 10.58
CA ALA A 82 -10.74 4.08 10.56
C ALA A 82 -10.09 5.36 11.09
N LEU A 83 -10.61 6.52 10.72
CA LEU A 83 -10.15 7.80 11.27
C LEU A 83 -10.39 7.89 12.78
N MET A 84 -11.60 7.52 13.22
CA MET A 84 -11.96 7.59 14.64
C MET A 84 -11.18 6.63 15.50
N LEU A 85 -10.79 5.49 14.96
CA LEU A 85 -9.99 4.51 15.66
C LEU A 85 -8.70 5.13 16.21
N TRP A 86 -7.98 5.86 15.38
CA TRP A 86 -6.75 6.53 15.76
C TRP A 86 -6.98 7.76 16.62
N ILE A 87 -8.04 8.50 16.35
CA ILE A 87 -8.40 9.70 17.12
C ILE A 87 -8.76 9.31 18.56
N LYS A 88 -9.54 8.23 18.75
CA LYS A 88 -9.88 7.74 20.08
C LYS A 88 -8.66 7.21 20.84
N GLY A 89 -7.68 6.67 20.11
CA GLY A 89 -6.47 6.15 20.72
C GLY A 89 -6.67 4.88 21.52
N ASP A 90 -7.63 4.05 21.14
CA ASP A 90 -7.84 2.74 21.75
C ASP A 90 -6.80 1.76 21.20
N THR A 91 -5.77 1.51 21.99
CA THR A 91 -4.64 0.69 21.55
C THR A 91 -5.00 -0.74 21.25
N ALA A 92 -5.95 -1.33 22.00
CA ALA A 92 -6.40 -2.68 21.74
C ALA A 92 -7.12 -2.79 20.41
N ALA A 93 -8.01 -1.86 20.11
CA ALA A 93 -8.73 -1.82 18.85
C ALA A 93 -7.79 -1.53 17.67
N ILE A 94 -6.82 -0.64 17.85
CA ILE A 94 -5.82 -0.34 16.82
C ILE A 94 -4.98 -1.59 16.52
N ARG A 95 -4.51 -2.28 17.54
CA ARG A 95 -3.73 -3.50 17.36
C ARG A 95 -4.49 -4.56 16.60
N LYS A 96 -5.74 -4.78 16.97
CA LYS A 96 -6.60 -5.74 16.28
C LYS A 96 -6.79 -5.38 14.81
N SER A 97 -7.01 -4.11 14.51
CA SER A 97 -7.16 -3.63 13.15
C SER A 97 -5.90 -3.85 12.31
N LEU A 98 -4.73 -3.58 12.89
CA LEU A 98 -3.45 -3.80 12.20
C LEU A 98 -3.20 -5.29 11.94
N GLU A 99 -3.51 -6.14 12.88
CA GLU A 99 -3.37 -7.59 12.72
C GLU A 99 -4.29 -8.12 11.61
N GLU A 100 -5.52 -7.66 11.58
CA GLU A 100 -6.47 -8.04 10.53
C GLU A 100 -6.00 -7.55 9.14
N TYR A 101 -5.45 -6.35 9.07
CA TYR A 101 -4.91 -5.81 7.83
C TYR A 101 -3.73 -6.64 7.32
N ASP A 102 -2.78 -6.96 8.21
CA ASP A 102 -1.64 -7.79 7.85
C ASP A 102 -2.06 -9.16 7.36
N LYS A 103 -3.04 -9.76 8.03
CA LYS A 103 -3.57 -11.06 7.64
C LYS A 103 -4.19 -11.02 6.24
N ARG A 104 -5.00 -10.01 5.96
CA ARG A 104 -5.59 -9.83 4.63
C ARG A 104 -4.53 -9.63 3.56
N LEU A 105 -3.51 -8.85 3.87
CA LEU A 105 -2.42 -8.59 2.94
C LEU A 105 -1.65 -9.87 2.64
N GLN A 106 -1.33 -10.66 3.64
CA GLN A 106 -0.65 -11.94 3.46
C GLN A 106 -1.49 -12.93 2.66
N GLU A 107 -2.77 -13.01 2.93
CA GLU A 107 -3.69 -13.87 2.17
C GLU A 107 -3.76 -13.44 0.70
N ALA A 108 -3.85 -12.16 0.44
CA ALA A 108 -3.90 -11.63 -0.92
C ALA A 108 -2.61 -11.91 -1.68
N MET A 109 -1.46 -11.70 -1.04
CA MET A 109 -0.16 -11.99 -1.64
C MET A 109 0.03 -13.47 -1.90
N SER A 110 -0.38 -14.31 -0.97
CA SER A 110 -0.31 -15.76 -1.11
C SER A 110 -1.14 -16.27 -2.28
N LYS A 111 -2.35 -15.73 -2.46
CA LYS A 111 -3.22 -16.11 -3.57
C LYS A 111 -2.67 -15.68 -4.92
N GLN A 112 -2.02 -14.55 -4.98
CA GLN A 112 -1.45 -14.05 -6.24
C GLN A 112 -0.17 -14.76 -6.63
N GLN A 113 0.68 -15.09 -5.67
CA GLN A 113 1.99 -15.66 -5.96
C GLN A 113 1.98 -17.15 -6.25
N LYS A 114 1.16 -17.91 -5.55
CA LYS A 114 1.13 -19.36 -5.70
C LYS A 114 0.89 -19.84 -7.14
N PRO A 115 -0.16 -19.38 -7.84
CA PRO A 115 -0.39 -19.85 -9.21
C PRO A 115 0.74 -19.52 -10.16
N LYS A 116 1.34 -18.37 -10.04
CA LYS A 116 2.44 -17.96 -10.91
C LYS A 116 3.70 -18.75 -10.66
N ILE A 117 4.02 -19.00 -9.41
CA ILE A 117 5.23 -19.73 -9.04
C ILE A 117 5.12 -21.18 -9.49
N ASP A 118 3.99 -21.83 -9.29
CA ASP A 118 3.79 -23.21 -9.69
C ASP A 118 3.91 -23.38 -11.19
N VAL A 119 3.32 -22.48 -11.95
CA VAL A 119 3.40 -22.54 -13.42
C VAL A 119 4.83 -22.31 -13.88
N ALA A 120 5.55 -21.37 -13.29
CA ALA A 120 6.92 -21.08 -13.69
C ALA A 120 7.88 -22.19 -13.32
N SER A 121 7.71 -22.83 -12.18
CA SER A 121 8.72 -23.74 -11.67
C SER A 121 8.76 -25.08 -12.40
N ALA A 122 7.63 -25.64 -12.78
CA ALA A 122 7.60 -27.01 -13.29
C ALA A 122 7.85 -27.08 -14.80
N ALA A 123 7.04 -26.38 -15.56
CA ALA A 123 7.09 -26.52 -17.03
C ALA A 123 8.17 -25.66 -17.67
N VAL A 124 8.28 -24.43 -17.22
CA VAL A 124 9.17 -23.45 -17.86
C VAL A 124 10.64 -23.76 -17.60
N LEU A 125 10.99 -24.15 -16.40
CA LEU A 125 12.37 -24.49 -16.09
C LEU A 125 12.84 -25.73 -16.84
N ASN A 126 12.02 -26.75 -16.90
CA ASN A 126 12.36 -27.94 -17.69
C ASN A 126 12.52 -27.62 -19.16
N GLN A 127 11.68 -26.77 -19.68
CA GLN A 127 11.76 -26.35 -21.05
C GLN A 127 13.03 -25.54 -21.32
N LEU A 128 13.37 -24.65 -20.41
CA LEU A 128 14.59 -23.87 -20.51
C LEU A 128 15.85 -24.74 -20.42
N ASP A 129 15.85 -25.72 -19.54
CA ASP A 129 16.96 -26.64 -19.43
C ASP A 129 17.18 -27.44 -20.71
N ARG A 130 16.13 -27.91 -21.32
CA ARG A 130 16.21 -28.65 -22.59
C ARG A 130 16.73 -27.76 -23.71
N MET A 131 16.19 -26.56 -23.78
CA MET A 131 16.63 -25.60 -24.79
C MET A 131 18.04 -25.13 -24.56
N GLY A 132 18.36 -24.83 -23.33
CA GLY A 132 19.68 -24.39 -22.95
C GLY A 132 20.75 -25.44 -23.16
N GLY A 133 20.45 -26.67 -22.79
CA GLY A 133 21.39 -27.77 -22.97
C GLY A 133 21.67 -28.07 -24.42
N GLY A 134 20.63 -28.12 -25.22
CA GLY A 134 20.78 -28.32 -26.66
C GLY A 134 21.55 -27.21 -27.33
N ALA A 135 21.24 -26.01 -26.99
CA ALA A 135 21.93 -24.88 -27.56
C ALA A 135 23.39 -24.82 -27.18
N GLN A 136 23.69 -25.17 -25.96
CA GLN A 136 25.07 -25.17 -25.51
C GLN A 136 25.92 -26.22 -26.21
N GLY A 137 25.32 -27.38 -26.38
CA GLY A 137 26.04 -28.45 -27.06
C GLY A 137 26.41 -28.10 -28.48
N GLY A 138 25.54 -27.42 -29.16
CA GLY A 138 25.79 -27.03 -30.53
C GLY A 138 26.67 -25.80 -30.65
N LYS A 139 26.75 -25.01 -29.62
CA LYS A 139 27.41 -23.72 -29.75
C LYS A 139 28.82 -23.65 -29.29
N LYS A 140 29.26 -24.62 -28.62
CA LYS A 140 30.65 -24.59 -28.14
C LYS A 140 31.65 -24.27 -29.19
N PRO A 141 31.55 -24.80 -30.34
CA PRO A 141 32.56 -24.52 -31.36
C PRO A 141 32.51 -23.11 -31.88
N ILE A 142 31.57 -22.35 -31.52
CA ILE A 142 31.49 -21.00 -32.03
C ILE A 142 32.66 -20.14 -31.64
N LEU A 143 33.35 -20.53 -30.71
CA LEU A 143 34.49 -19.77 -30.29
C LEU A 143 35.76 -20.37 -30.83
#